data_121747ec12577d3947dcf9bef459cdd9
#
_entry.id   121747ec12577d3947dcf9bef459cdd9
#
_cell.length_a   1.000
_cell.length_b   1.000
_cell.length_c   1.000
_cell.angle_alpha   90.00
_cell.angle_beta   90.00
_cell.angle_gamma   90.00
#
_symmetry.space_group_name_H-M   'P 1'
#
loop_
_entity.id
_entity.type
_entity.pdbx_description
1 polymer ?
#
loop_
_entity_poly.entity_id
_entity_poly.type
_entity_poly.pdbx_seq_one_letter_code
_entity_poly.pdbx_strand_id
1 'polypeptide(L)'
;VYKRQLLEQQLNSKWTVSANGEWMSSDGHYPYTLHYGDAKEDLTSREKRKNTDVQTFRAEAGLYGIFSDKEQYRLKAYYFQSSRGLPKATTLYNDHSLQQLWDKNTFVQSQYKKEFSRQWVFQSSAKWNWSYQRYLDPDTPNSKGKTENSYYQQEYYLSASVLYRMLDNLSFSLSTDGSINTMNANLNEFAQPTRYSWLTAFAGKYMNDWLTISASALATIINEDVKEGGSAGNHRKLTPYISASFKPFYHEEFRIRFFYKDIFRLPSFNDLYYQEVGNTKLRPENARQYNVGLTYSKNVCPFLPYLSATIDAYYNKVTDKIIAYPTKNLAVWSMRNLGEVEIKGIDATGSLSLQPWERIRINLSGNYTYQQALDITNSDPTTEAGRTYKHQIAYTPRVSGSGQAGIETPWINFSYSFLFSGKRYVQNENIAENSMEGYSDHSISISRSFHILKTHTSVSVEVLNIANKNYEIVKNFPMPGRSVRATLNIRY
;
A
#
# COMPACT_ATOMS: atom_id res chain seq x y z
N VAL A 1 -7.54 -0.12 22.24
CA VAL A 1 -6.58 0.81 22.91
C VAL A 1 -5.33 0.92 22.06
N TYR A 2 -4.82 2.14 21.89
CA TYR A 2 -3.56 2.43 21.20
C TYR A 2 -2.71 3.32 22.07
N LYS A 3 -1.43 2.99 22.22
CA LYS A 3 -0.45 3.81 22.98
C LYS A 3 0.83 3.92 22.15
N ARG A 4 1.39 5.12 22.08
CA ARG A 4 2.67 5.39 21.41
C ARG A 4 3.50 6.35 22.24
N GLN A 5 4.80 6.09 22.33
CA GLN A 5 5.77 6.99 22.96
C GLN A 5 6.99 7.14 22.03
N LEU A 6 7.39 8.38 21.80
CA LEU A 6 8.60 8.73 21.06
C LEU A 6 9.51 9.54 21.99
N LEU A 7 10.76 9.14 22.07
CA LEU A 7 11.85 9.86 22.72
C LEU A 7 12.90 10.20 21.67
N GLU A 8 13.37 11.42 21.71
CA GLU A 8 14.47 11.88 20.86
C GLU A 8 15.43 12.70 21.72
N GLN A 9 16.72 12.40 21.62
CA GLN A 9 17.77 13.03 22.39
C GLN A 9 18.98 13.32 21.51
N GLN A 10 19.37 14.56 21.45
CA GLN A 10 20.65 14.97 20.89
C GLN A 10 21.76 14.65 21.90
N LEU A 11 22.69 13.78 21.52
CA LEU A 11 23.83 13.38 22.36
C LEU A 11 24.94 14.42 22.32
N ASN A 12 25.18 14.97 21.12
CA ASN A 12 26.15 16.05 20.86
C ASN A 12 25.82 16.74 19.53
N SER A 13 26.66 17.65 19.07
CA SER A 13 26.43 18.40 17.81
C SER A 13 26.31 17.53 16.56
N LYS A 14 26.72 16.26 16.61
CA LYS A 14 26.75 15.36 15.46
C LYS A 14 25.77 14.20 15.56
N TRP A 15 25.39 13.79 16.77
CA TRP A 15 24.65 12.56 16.98
C TRP A 15 23.32 12.79 17.70
N THR A 16 22.25 12.23 17.15
CA THR A 16 20.93 12.19 17.75
C THR A 16 20.46 10.74 17.84
N VAL A 17 19.90 10.33 18.96
CA VAL A 17 19.25 9.03 19.15
C VAL A 17 17.77 9.21 19.28
N SER A 18 17.01 8.23 18.79
CA SER A 18 15.56 8.15 18.99
C SER A 18 15.14 6.75 19.42
N ALA A 19 14.10 6.70 20.22
CA ALA A 19 13.43 5.45 20.59
C ALA A 19 11.92 5.65 20.49
N ASN A 20 11.23 4.71 19.87
CA ASN A 20 9.77 4.72 19.71
C ASN A 20 9.19 3.38 20.14
N GLY A 21 8.16 3.42 20.97
CA GLY A 21 7.38 2.26 21.36
C GLY A 21 5.90 2.47 21.03
N GLU A 22 5.24 1.43 20.53
CA GLU A 22 3.84 1.46 20.15
C GLU A 22 3.17 0.15 20.55
N TRP A 23 2.01 0.25 21.15
CA TRP A 23 1.18 -0.90 21.50
C TRP A 23 -0.28 -0.61 21.13
N MET A 24 -0.91 -1.60 20.52
CA MET A 24 -2.32 -1.56 20.15
C MET A 24 -2.99 -2.86 20.57
N SER A 25 -4.21 -2.77 21.08
CA SER A 25 -5.05 -3.92 21.38
C SER A 25 -6.51 -3.59 21.11
N SER A 26 -7.20 -4.51 20.47
CA SER A 26 -8.64 -4.47 20.24
C SER A 26 -9.22 -5.87 20.32
N ASP A 27 -10.41 -6.01 20.89
CA ASP A 27 -11.20 -7.24 20.83
C ASP A 27 -11.88 -7.45 19.46
N GLY A 28 -11.97 -6.37 18.67
CA GLY A 28 -12.54 -6.41 17.33
C GLY A 28 -14.02 -6.76 17.26
N HIS A 29 -14.71 -6.88 18.40
CA HIS A 29 -16.12 -7.24 18.45
C HIS A 29 -17.02 -6.06 18.06
N TYR A 30 -17.52 -6.05 16.86
CA TYR A 30 -18.47 -5.04 16.39
C TYR A 30 -19.77 -5.67 15.85
N PRO A 31 -20.90 -4.96 15.98
CA PRO A 31 -22.16 -5.43 15.42
C PRO A 31 -22.18 -5.25 13.91
N TYR A 32 -22.83 -6.18 13.21
CA TYR A 32 -23.13 -6.09 11.79
C TYR A 32 -24.50 -6.68 11.50
N THR A 33 -25.05 -6.38 10.34
CA THR A 33 -26.31 -6.96 9.87
C THR A 33 -25.99 -8.05 8.85
N LEU A 34 -26.41 -9.27 9.13
CA LEU A 34 -26.34 -10.38 8.20
C LEU A 34 -27.63 -10.39 7.36
N HIS A 35 -27.48 -10.35 6.04
CA HIS A 35 -28.56 -10.50 5.08
C HIS A 35 -28.57 -11.94 4.56
N TYR A 36 -29.70 -12.59 4.59
CA TYR A 36 -29.90 -13.95 4.11
C TYR A 36 -31.32 -14.12 3.55
N GLY A 37 -31.54 -15.17 2.78
CA GLY A 37 -32.78 -15.39 2.05
C GLY A 37 -32.61 -15.21 0.54
N ASP A 38 -33.71 -15.24 -0.18
CA ASP A 38 -33.70 -15.00 -1.62
C ASP A 38 -34.14 -13.55 -1.95
N ALA A 39 -34.17 -13.21 -3.24
CA ALA A 39 -34.54 -11.88 -3.70
C ALA A 39 -36.01 -11.46 -3.32
N LYS A 40 -36.85 -12.38 -2.80
CA LYS A 40 -38.23 -12.12 -2.40
C LYS A 40 -38.36 -11.93 -0.90
N GLU A 41 -37.44 -12.48 -0.09
CA GLU A 41 -37.44 -12.38 1.36
C GLU A 41 -36.05 -11.92 1.84
N ASP A 42 -35.87 -10.61 2.00
CA ASP A 42 -34.66 -10.03 2.63
C ASP A 42 -34.76 -10.24 4.16
N LEU A 43 -34.36 -11.41 4.60
CA LEU A 43 -34.26 -11.74 6.02
C LEU A 43 -32.94 -11.16 6.57
N THR A 44 -33.03 -10.55 7.75
CA THR A 44 -31.86 -9.96 8.41
C THR A 44 -31.77 -10.43 9.85
N SER A 45 -30.54 -10.63 10.32
CA SER A 45 -30.23 -10.76 11.74
C SER A 45 -29.11 -9.80 12.15
N ARG A 46 -29.14 -9.34 13.40
CA ARG A 46 -28.09 -8.51 13.96
C ARG A 46 -27.12 -9.39 14.76
N GLU A 47 -25.91 -9.50 14.24
CA GLU A 47 -24.88 -10.37 14.77
C GLU A 47 -23.68 -9.55 15.30
N LYS A 48 -22.80 -10.19 16.06
CA LYS A 48 -21.50 -9.63 16.45
C LYS A 48 -20.39 -10.40 15.77
N ARG A 49 -19.46 -9.66 15.19
CA ARG A 49 -18.25 -10.22 14.59
C ARG A 49 -17.41 -10.92 15.67
N LYS A 50 -16.93 -12.12 15.39
CA LYS A 50 -16.15 -12.96 16.30
C LYS A 50 -14.78 -13.21 15.68
N ASN A 51 -13.78 -13.54 16.53
CA ASN A 51 -12.42 -13.87 16.14
C ASN A 51 -11.76 -12.75 15.29
N THR A 52 -11.90 -11.53 15.73
CA THR A 52 -11.37 -10.32 15.08
C THR A 52 -10.47 -9.53 16.03
N ASP A 53 -10.11 -10.14 17.15
CA ASP A 53 -9.17 -9.58 18.10
C ASP A 53 -7.80 -9.35 17.45
N VAL A 54 -7.12 -8.29 17.88
CA VAL A 54 -5.78 -7.96 17.43
C VAL A 54 -4.98 -7.34 18.57
N GLN A 55 -3.75 -7.79 18.70
CA GLN A 55 -2.76 -7.16 19.56
C GLN A 55 -1.46 -6.98 18.78
N THR A 56 -0.91 -5.77 18.80
CA THR A 56 0.37 -5.46 18.16
C THR A 56 1.30 -4.74 19.11
N PHE A 57 2.58 -5.00 18.94
CA PHE A 57 3.66 -4.27 19.59
C PHE A 57 4.71 -3.90 18.54
N ARG A 58 5.20 -2.68 18.60
CA ARG A 58 6.25 -2.16 17.73
C ARG A 58 7.28 -1.41 18.58
N ALA A 59 8.55 -1.62 18.29
CA ALA A 59 9.65 -0.85 18.86
C ALA A 59 10.61 -0.44 17.76
N GLU A 60 11.12 0.78 17.85
CA GLU A 60 12.12 1.31 16.93
C GLU A 60 13.21 2.02 17.72
N ALA A 61 14.45 1.87 17.28
CA ALA A 61 15.58 2.65 17.74
C ALA A 61 16.31 3.25 16.53
N GLY A 62 16.69 4.50 16.64
CA GLY A 62 17.39 5.24 15.59
C GLY A 62 18.65 5.91 16.12
N LEU A 63 19.70 5.90 15.31
CA LEU A 63 20.92 6.69 15.51
C LEU A 63 21.15 7.52 14.25
N TYR A 64 21.19 8.83 14.40
CA TYR A 64 21.38 9.76 13.30
C TYR A 64 22.67 10.53 13.50
N GLY A 65 23.53 10.49 12.49
CA GLY A 65 24.78 11.22 12.47
C GLY A 65 24.75 12.30 11.38
N ILE A 66 25.08 13.54 11.75
CA ILE A 66 25.28 14.66 10.82
C ILE A 66 26.72 15.14 11.04
N PHE A 67 27.64 14.68 10.17
CA PHE A 67 29.04 15.04 10.31
C PHE A 67 29.36 16.38 9.66
N SER A 68 28.59 16.74 8.64
CA SER A 68 28.55 18.03 7.97
C SER A 68 27.25 18.16 7.17
N ASP A 69 26.98 19.32 6.58
CA ASP A 69 25.84 19.53 5.65
C ASP A 69 25.87 18.56 4.45
N LYS A 70 27.04 17.95 4.19
CA LYS A 70 27.31 17.07 3.05
C LYS A 70 27.47 15.59 3.42
N GLU A 71 27.43 15.26 4.72
CA GLU A 71 27.70 13.90 5.18
C GLU A 71 26.77 13.48 6.30
N GLN A 72 25.99 12.44 6.05
CA GLN A 72 24.95 11.95 6.95
C GLN A 72 25.01 10.43 7.06
N TYR A 73 24.72 9.94 8.27
CA TYR A 73 24.59 8.52 8.58
C TYR A 73 23.29 8.26 9.33
N ARG A 74 22.64 7.16 9.04
CA ARG A 74 21.44 6.70 9.75
C ARG A 74 21.53 5.21 10.02
N LEU A 75 21.28 4.82 11.25
CA LEU A 75 21.09 3.44 11.65
C LEU A 75 19.71 3.30 12.28
N LYS A 76 18.96 2.31 11.86
CA LYS A 76 17.63 2.02 12.39
C LYS A 76 17.52 0.55 12.74
N ALA A 77 17.05 0.24 13.96
CA ALA A 77 16.61 -1.07 14.38
C ALA A 77 15.09 -1.04 14.59
N TYR A 78 14.42 -2.10 14.19
CA TYR A 78 12.97 -2.24 14.21
C TYR A 78 12.57 -3.63 14.71
N TYR A 79 11.55 -3.67 15.54
CA TYR A 79 10.86 -4.87 15.94
C TYR A 79 9.35 -4.69 15.87
N PHE A 80 8.66 -5.68 15.36
CA PHE A 80 7.20 -5.76 15.29
C PHE A 80 6.74 -7.16 15.64
N GLN A 81 5.65 -7.24 16.40
CA GLN A 81 4.88 -8.48 16.56
C GLN A 81 3.39 -8.19 16.52
N SER A 82 2.64 -9.15 16.02
CA SER A 82 1.18 -9.14 15.97
C SER A 82 0.62 -10.51 16.32
N SER A 83 -0.50 -10.52 17.03
CA SER A 83 -1.35 -11.69 17.23
C SER A 83 -2.77 -11.29 16.88
N ARG A 84 -3.44 -12.07 16.04
CA ARG A 84 -4.80 -11.76 15.62
C ARG A 84 -5.62 -12.98 15.29
N GLY A 85 -6.90 -12.92 15.62
CA GLY A 85 -7.91 -13.82 15.10
C GLY A 85 -8.16 -13.58 13.62
N LEU A 86 -8.49 -14.62 12.87
CA LEU A 86 -8.88 -14.55 11.46
C LEU A 86 -10.35 -14.96 11.35
N PRO A 87 -11.25 -13.99 11.13
CA PRO A 87 -12.65 -14.28 10.99
C PRO A 87 -12.95 -14.98 9.66
N LYS A 88 -13.85 -15.94 9.65
CA LYS A 88 -14.39 -16.51 8.41
C LYS A 88 -15.41 -15.57 7.75
N ALA A 89 -15.74 -15.86 6.50
CA ALA A 89 -16.86 -15.22 5.82
C ALA A 89 -18.16 -15.40 6.62
N THR A 90 -18.95 -14.32 6.73
CA THR A 90 -20.23 -14.35 7.43
C THR A 90 -21.29 -14.95 6.50
N THR A 91 -21.63 -16.21 6.72
CA THR A 91 -22.72 -16.90 6.06
C THR A 91 -23.64 -17.51 7.12
N LEU A 92 -24.87 -17.82 6.75
CA LEU A 92 -25.81 -18.45 7.67
C LEU A 92 -25.21 -19.75 8.25
N TYR A 93 -25.25 -19.90 9.56
CA TYR A 93 -24.70 -21.04 10.32
C TYR A 93 -23.16 -21.22 10.25
N ASN A 94 -22.41 -20.27 9.75
CA ASN A 94 -20.94 -20.37 9.65
C ASN A 94 -20.27 -19.08 10.15
N ASP A 95 -20.49 -18.73 11.40
CA ASP A 95 -19.90 -17.54 12.02
C ASP A 95 -18.71 -17.85 12.94
N HIS A 96 -18.43 -19.15 13.17
CA HIS A 96 -17.35 -19.58 14.05
C HIS A 96 -16.04 -19.78 13.29
N SER A 97 -15.04 -19.05 13.70
CA SER A 97 -13.65 -19.29 13.32
C SER A 97 -12.81 -19.31 14.58
N LEU A 98 -11.87 -20.25 14.65
CA LEU A 98 -10.81 -20.30 15.66
C LEU A 98 -9.43 -20.08 15.04
N GLN A 99 -9.40 -19.67 13.77
CA GLN A 99 -8.16 -19.42 13.04
C GLN A 99 -7.41 -18.25 13.64
N GLN A 100 -6.09 -18.40 13.78
CA GLN A 100 -5.21 -17.39 14.36
C GLN A 100 -3.96 -17.20 13.52
N LEU A 101 -3.43 -15.97 13.56
CA LEU A 101 -2.22 -15.58 12.86
C LEU A 101 -1.31 -14.79 13.79
N TRP A 102 -0.04 -15.18 13.83
CA TRP A 102 1.02 -14.46 14.52
C TRP A 102 2.08 -14.04 13.52
N ASP A 103 2.47 -12.77 13.60
CA ASP A 103 3.56 -12.21 12.79
C ASP A 103 4.64 -11.63 13.70
N LYS A 104 5.90 -11.81 13.32
CA LYS A 104 7.05 -11.10 13.88
C LYS A 104 7.91 -10.59 12.75
N ASN A 105 8.43 -9.41 12.90
CA ASN A 105 9.37 -8.82 11.93
C ASN A 105 10.45 -8.04 12.68
N THR A 106 11.70 -8.24 12.29
CA THR A 106 12.86 -7.51 12.82
C THR A 106 13.73 -7.10 11.67
N PHE A 107 14.20 -5.86 11.66
CA PHE A 107 15.25 -5.45 10.75
C PHE A 107 16.24 -4.49 11.38
N VAL A 108 17.44 -4.49 10.84
CA VAL A 108 18.45 -3.47 11.06
C VAL A 108 18.83 -2.90 9.70
N GLN A 109 18.80 -1.59 9.59
CA GLN A 109 19.10 -0.87 8.36
C GLN A 109 20.10 0.25 8.63
N SER A 110 21.14 0.32 7.80
CA SER A 110 22.15 1.37 7.79
C SER A 110 22.05 2.15 6.48
N GLN A 111 22.19 3.46 6.54
CA GLN A 111 22.23 4.33 5.37
C GLN A 111 23.35 5.35 5.55
N TYR A 112 24.12 5.56 4.50
CA TYR A 112 25.16 6.55 4.45
C TYR A 112 25.03 7.39 3.19
N LYS A 113 25.16 8.71 3.33
CA LYS A 113 25.16 9.66 2.22
C LYS A 113 26.30 10.63 2.38
N LYS A 114 27.03 10.86 1.30
CA LYS A 114 28.12 11.85 1.25
C LYS A 114 28.15 12.59 -0.08
N GLU A 115 28.24 13.90 0.00
CA GLU A 115 28.54 14.78 -1.13
C GLU A 115 30.04 15.06 -1.12
N PHE A 116 30.80 14.35 -1.97
CA PHE A 116 32.26 14.51 -2.08
C PHE A 116 32.62 15.87 -2.68
N SER A 117 31.79 16.35 -3.62
CA SER A 117 31.92 17.65 -4.25
C SER A 117 30.52 18.13 -4.70
N ARG A 118 30.43 19.34 -5.27
CA ARG A 118 29.22 19.84 -5.91
C ARG A 118 28.72 18.88 -7.01
N GLN A 119 29.61 18.13 -7.65
CA GLN A 119 29.28 17.24 -8.76
C GLN A 119 28.96 15.81 -8.31
N TRP A 120 29.60 15.29 -7.27
CA TRP A 120 29.54 13.89 -6.90
C TRP A 120 28.85 13.65 -5.57
N VAL A 121 27.77 12.85 -5.61
CA VAL A 121 27.06 12.40 -4.42
C VAL A 121 27.04 10.87 -4.42
N PHE A 122 27.46 10.30 -3.29
CA PHE A 122 27.37 8.86 -3.04
C PHE A 122 26.35 8.56 -1.97
N GLN A 123 25.61 7.49 -2.16
CA GLN A 123 24.69 6.96 -1.16
C GLN A 123 24.77 5.44 -1.13
N SER A 124 24.75 4.85 0.06
CA SER A 124 24.67 3.41 0.24
C SER A 124 23.68 3.04 1.33
N SER A 125 23.11 1.85 1.22
CA SER A 125 22.23 1.27 2.22
C SER A 125 22.54 -0.21 2.39
N ALA A 126 22.48 -0.68 3.64
CA ALA A 126 22.54 -2.10 3.97
C ALA A 126 21.38 -2.42 4.89
N LYS A 127 20.73 -3.56 4.70
CA LYS A 127 19.61 -4.02 5.52
C LYS A 127 19.68 -5.53 5.73
N TRP A 128 19.48 -5.95 6.96
CA TRP A 128 19.10 -7.31 7.28
C TRP A 128 17.67 -7.30 7.80
N ASN A 129 16.82 -8.21 7.28
CA ASN A 129 15.45 -8.39 7.72
C ASN A 129 15.18 -9.85 8.03
N TRP A 130 14.48 -10.11 9.13
CA TRP A 130 13.95 -11.40 9.49
C TRP A 130 12.46 -11.28 9.76
N SER A 131 11.67 -12.22 9.25
CA SER A 131 10.24 -12.30 9.49
C SER A 131 9.83 -13.73 9.83
N TYR A 132 8.83 -13.82 10.68
CA TYR A 132 8.19 -15.05 11.09
C TYR A 132 6.69 -14.89 11.00
N GLN A 133 6.01 -15.88 10.45
CA GLN A 133 4.56 -15.96 10.43
C GLN A 133 4.13 -17.37 10.86
N ARG A 134 3.12 -17.44 11.73
CA ARG A 134 2.49 -18.70 12.15
C ARG A 134 0.99 -18.60 11.95
N TYR A 135 0.45 -19.52 11.20
CA TYR A 135 -0.99 -19.72 10.96
C TYR A 135 -1.45 -20.97 11.70
N LEU A 136 -2.58 -20.89 12.39
CA LEU A 136 -3.25 -22.02 13.06
C LEU A 136 -4.72 -22.06 12.68
N ASP A 137 -5.18 -23.18 12.17
CA ASP A 137 -6.60 -23.54 12.06
C ASP A 137 -6.83 -24.84 12.87
N PRO A 138 -7.45 -24.76 14.03
CA PRO A 138 -7.68 -25.93 14.88
C PRO A 138 -8.84 -26.83 14.41
N ASP A 139 -9.63 -26.37 13.42
CA ASP A 139 -10.83 -27.07 12.93
C ASP A 139 -10.66 -27.65 11.53
N THR A 140 -9.43 -27.82 11.07
CA THR A 140 -9.16 -28.35 9.73
C THR A 140 -9.55 -29.84 9.66
N PRO A 141 -10.35 -30.28 8.67
CA PRO A 141 -10.72 -31.67 8.49
C PRO A 141 -9.60 -32.50 7.86
N ASN A 142 -8.50 -32.66 8.57
CA ASN A 142 -7.37 -33.52 8.17
C ASN A 142 -7.08 -34.56 9.26
N SER A 143 -6.16 -35.50 9.00
CA SER A 143 -5.81 -36.57 9.94
C SER A 143 -5.25 -36.08 11.28
N LYS A 144 -4.72 -34.84 11.35
CA LYS A 144 -4.20 -34.22 12.55
C LYS A 144 -5.25 -33.38 13.30
N GLY A 145 -6.44 -33.18 12.71
CA GLY A 145 -7.49 -32.32 13.25
C GLY A 145 -7.17 -30.83 13.28
N LYS A 146 -5.98 -30.43 12.80
CA LYS A 146 -5.55 -29.02 12.75
C LYS A 146 -4.58 -28.78 11.63
N THR A 147 -4.52 -27.54 11.14
CA THR A 147 -3.45 -27.02 10.30
C THR A 147 -2.62 -26.03 11.11
N GLU A 148 -1.32 -26.22 11.18
CA GLU A 148 -0.39 -25.31 11.86
C GLU A 148 0.85 -25.14 10.98
N ASN A 149 0.96 -23.98 10.33
CA ASN A 149 2.03 -23.65 9.41
C ASN A 149 2.85 -22.47 9.94
N SER A 150 4.17 -22.62 9.91
CA SER A 150 5.10 -21.58 10.32
C SER A 150 6.09 -21.32 9.21
N TYR A 151 6.28 -20.05 8.89
CA TYR A 151 7.15 -19.59 7.82
C TYR A 151 8.20 -18.64 8.39
N TYR A 152 9.44 -18.81 7.94
CA TYR A 152 10.59 -17.99 8.31
C TYR A 152 11.21 -17.41 7.03
N GLN A 153 11.35 -16.10 6.96
CA GLN A 153 11.98 -15.44 5.81
C GLN A 153 13.14 -14.57 6.30
N GLN A 154 14.22 -14.53 5.51
CA GLN A 154 15.32 -13.61 5.73
C GLN A 154 15.67 -12.89 4.43
N GLU A 155 16.09 -11.66 4.57
CA GLU A 155 16.60 -10.82 3.48
C GLU A 155 17.89 -10.14 3.93
N TYR A 156 18.90 -10.27 3.09
CA TYR A 156 20.13 -9.48 3.14
C TYR A 156 20.13 -8.59 1.92
N TYR A 157 20.22 -7.29 2.12
CA TYR A 157 20.13 -6.28 1.07
C TYR A 157 21.28 -5.30 1.18
N LEU A 158 21.90 -5.00 0.05
CA LEU A 158 22.94 -3.98 -0.10
C LEU A 158 22.64 -3.13 -1.34
N SER A 159 22.78 -1.82 -1.21
CA SER A 159 22.58 -0.86 -2.28
C SER A 159 23.71 0.17 -2.29
N ALA A 160 24.11 0.57 -3.48
CA ALA A 160 25.04 1.68 -3.70
C ALA A 160 24.56 2.51 -4.89
N SER A 161 24.63 3.82 -4.77
CA SER A 161 24.30 4.74 -5.86
C SER A 161 25.28 5.91 -5.91
N VAL A 162 25.58 6.33 -7.13
CA VAL A 162 26.40 7.50 -7.43
C VAL A 162 25.61 8.42 -8.31
N LEU A 163 25.49 9.69 -7.90
CA LEU A 163 24.92 10.76 -8.70
C LEU A 163 26.07 11.66 -9.16
N TYR A 164 26.14 11.91 -10.47
CA TYR A 164 27.07 12.83 -11.11
C TYR A 164 26.31 14.00 -11.72
N ARG A 165 26.51 15.20 -11.20
CA ARG A 165 25.99 16.45 -11.78
C ARG A 165 27.02 16.98 -12.78
N MET A 166 26.80 16.65 -14.06
CA MET A 166 27.68 17.04 -15.14
C MET A 166 27.61 18.55 -15.39
N LEU A 167 26.38 19.08 -15.37
CA LEU A 167 26.05 20.50 -15.50
C LEU A 167 25.01 20.86 -14.45
N ASP A 168 24.72 22.13 -14.24
CA ASP A 168 23.68 22.58 -13.31
C ASP A 168 22.29 22.03 -13.69
N ASN A 169 22.06 21.77 -14.97
CA ASN A 169 20.81 21.27 -15.53
C ASN A 169 20.87 19.82 -16.01
N LEU A 170 22.02 19.13 -15.95
CA LEU A 170 22.19 17.77 -16.45
C LEU A 170 22.89 16.89 -15.41
N SER A 171 22.23 15.82 -15.03
CA SER A 171 22.77 14.85 -14.08
C SER A 171 22.56 13.41 -14.53
N PHE A 172 23.47 12.54 -14.13
CA PHE A 172 23.41 11.10 -14.34
C PHE A 172 23.52 10.37 -13.01
N SER A 173 22.86 9.22 -12.91
CA SER A 173 23.01 8.35 -11.76
C SER A 173 23.19 6.89 -12.18
N LEU A 174 24.05 6.20 -11.45
CA LEU A 174 24.21 4.76 -11.50
C LEU A 174 23.88 4.20 -10.13
N SER A 175 22.93 3.28 -10.07
CA SER A 175 22.54 2.61 -8.84
C SER A 175 22.60 1.11 -9.02
N THR A 176 23.05 0.38 -8.01
CA THR A 176 23.06 -1.07 -8.01
C THR A 176 22.58 -1.60 -6.67
N ASP A 177 21.71 -2.62 -6.71
CA ASP A 177 21.15 -3.28 -5.55
C ASP A 177 21.41 -4.78 -5.65
N GLY A 178 21.85 -5.39 -4.56
CA GLY A 178 21.96 -6.83 -4.40
C GLY A 178 21.12 -7.32 -3.23
N SER A 179 20.39 -8.42 -3.41
CA SER A 179 19.69 -9.05 -2.28
C SER A 179 19.74 -10.56 -2.33
N ILE A 180 19.71 -11.16 -1.15
CA ILE A 180 19.56 -12.60 -0.93
C ILE A 180 18.33 -12.78 -0.06
N ASN A 181 17.32 -13.47 -0.59
CA ASN A 181 16.09 -13.77 0.13
C ASN A 181 15.99 -15.28 0.33
N THR A 182 15.67 -15.71 1.53
CA THR A 182 15.45 -17.13 1.86
C THR A 182 14.12 -17.33 2.55
N MET A 183 13.51 -18.49 2.36
CA MET A 183 12.31 -18.89 3.09
C MET A 183 12.42 -20.34 3.55
N ASN A 184 11.95 -20.60 4.76
CA ASN A 184 11.80 -21.93 5.33
C ASN A 184 10.43 -22.07 6.00
N ALA A 185 9.97 -23.30 6.19
CA ALA A 185 8.70 -23.62 6.85
C ALA A 185 8.79 -24.93 7.62
N ASN A 186 7.82 -25.17 8.51
CA ASN A 186 7.66 -26.42 9.25
C ASN A 186 6.91 -27.51 8.45
N LEU A 187 6.84 -27.35 7.12
CA LEU A 187 6.14 -28.26 6.21
C LEU A 187 7.06 -29.39 5.76
N ASN A 188 6.49 -30.57 5.56
CA ASN A 188 7.21 -31.67 4.95
C ASN A 188 7.46 -31.31 3.45
N GLU A 189 8.64 -31.66 2.92
CA GLU A 189 9.03 -31.43 1.52
C GLU A 189 8.85 -29.94 1.09
N PHE A 190 9.15 -29.01 2.02
CA PHE A 190 9.09 -27.59 1.70
C PHE A 190 10.23 -27.19 0.76
N ALA A 191 9.93 -26.39 -0.24
CA ALA A 191 10.86 -25.99 -1.29
C ALA A 191 12.15 -25.30 -0.80
N GLN A 192 12.12 -24.64 0.33
CA GLN A 192 13.24 -23.87 0.93
C GLN A 192 13.95 -22.98 -0.11
N PRO A 193 13.22 -22.03 -0.74
CA PRO A 193 13.77 -21.24 -1.80
C PRO A 193 14.84 -20.27 -1.30
N THR A 194 15.86 -20.07 -2.16
CA THR A 194 16.85 -19.00 -2.03
C THR A 194 16.87 -18.21 -3.32
N ARG A 195 16.59 -16.89 -3.24
CA ARG A 195 16.56 -15.99 -4.39
C ARG A 195 17.69 -14.98 -4.28
N TYR A 196 18.51 -14.93 -5.32
CA TYR A 196 19.54 -13.94 -5.52
C TYR A 196 19.05 -12.92 -6.53
N SER A 197 19.01 -11.66 -6.14
CA SER A 197 18.54 -10.57 -7.00
C SER A 197 19.64 -9.54 -7.17
N TRP A 198 19.89 -9.15 -8.43
CA TRP A 198 20.81 -8.09 -8.79
C TRP A 198 20.11 -7.12 -9.74
N LEU A 199 20.00 -5.86 -9.29
CA LEU A 199 19.32 -4.80 -10.03
C LEU A 199 20.33 -3.67 -10.27
N THR A 200 20.45 -3.21 -11.53
CA THR A 200 21.32 -2.09 -11.86
C THR A 200 20.54 -1.10 -12.73
N ALA A 201 20.46 0.15 -12.28
CA ALA A 201 19.78 1.22 -12.98
C ALA A 201 20.77 2.30 -13.38
N PHE A 202 20.72 2.69 -14.65
CA PHE A 202 21.34 3.91 -15.15
C PHE A 202 20.25 4.91 -15.49
N ALA A 203 20.40 6.16 -15.00
CA ALA A 203 19.41 7.22 -15.25
C ALA A 203 20.11 8.53 -15.59
N GLY A 204 19.44 9.29 -16.47
CA GLY A 204 19.81 10.66 -16.82
C GLY A 204 18.63 11.59 -16.56
N LYS A 205 18.92 12.80 -16.09
CA LYS A 205 17.93 13.85 -15.86
C LYS A 205 18.44 15.17 -16.40
N TYR A 206 17.64 15.78 -17.27
CA TYR A 206 17.79 17.15 -17.70
C TYR A 206 16.66 18.00 -17.08
N MET A 207 17.00 19.17 -16.56
CA MET A 207 16.01 20.04 -15.93
C MET A 207 16.41 21.52 -16.14
N ASN A 208 15.48 22.29 -16.68
CA ASN A 208 15.53 23.75 -16.71
C ASN A 208 14.18 24.32 -16.25
N ASP A 209 13.97 25.62 -16.37
CA ASP A 209 12.76 26.31 -15.85
C ASP A 209 11.45 25.82 -16.47
N TRP A 210 11.47 25.38 -17.72
CA TRP A 210 10.27 25.02 -18.48
C TRP A 210 10.19 23.52 -18.84
N LEU A 211 11.31 22.78 -18.79
CA LEU A 211 11.37 21.38 -19.21
C LEU A 211 12.16 20.53 -18.22
N THR A 212 11.57 19.41 -17.81
CA THR A 212 12.27 18.33 -17.11
C THR A 212 12.10 17.05 -17.91
N ILE A 213 13.20 16.41 -18.27
CA ILE A 213 13.21 15.08 -18.89
C ILE A 213 13.98 14.14 -17.97
N SER A 214 13.45 12.96 -17.74
CA SER A 214 14.17 11.88 -17.05
C SER A 214 14.02 10.59 -17.84
N ALA A 215 15.14 9.88 -18.02
CA ALA A 215 15.14 8.58 -18.65
C ALA A 215 15.99 7.61 -17.83
N SER A 216 15.57 6.37 -17.73
CA SER A 216 16.37 5.32 -17.08
C SER A 216 16.14 3.96 -17.72
N ALA A 217 17.10 3.09 -17.53
CA ALA A 217 17.00 1.67 -17.85
C ALA A 217 17.42 0.86 -16.61
N LEU A 218 16.57 -0.09 -16.23
CA LEU A 218 16.79 -1.01 -15.13
C LEU A 218 17.06 -2.40 -15.67
N ALA A 219 18.25 -2.93 -15.45
CA ALA A 219 18.63 -4.31 -15.67
C ALA A 219 18.33 -5.11 -14.39
N THR A 220 17.54 -6.15 -14.51
CA THR A 220 17.18 -7.08 -13.43
C THR A 220 17.70 -8.46 -13.76
N ILE A 221 18.48 -9.05 -12.86
CA ILE A 221 18.98 -10.43 -12.94
C ILE A 221 18.55 -11.12 -11.66
N ILE A 222 17.83 -12.24 -11.82
CA ILE A 222 17.32 -13.03 -10.70
C ILE A 222 17.64 -14.49 -10.94
N ASN A 223 18.22 -15.12 -9.92
CA ASN A 223 18.42 -16.56 -9.88
C ASN A 223 17.72 -17.10 -8.64
N GLU A 224 16.97 -18.16 -8.80
CA GLU A 224 16.25 -18.79 -7.70
C GLU A 224 16.53 -20.29 -7.68
N ASP A 225 17.07 -20.75 -6.55
CA ASP A 225 17.33 -22.14 -6.24
C ASP A 225 16.34 -22.62 -5.19
N VAL A 226 15.91 -23.88 -5.31
CA VAL A 226 15.07 -24.56 -4.33
C VAL A 226 15.72 -25.89 -3.96
N LYS A 227 15.54 -26.34 -2.72
CA LYS A 227 16.02 -27.66 -2.31
C LYS A 227 15.11 -28.78 -2.81
N GLU A 228 13.81 -28.52 -2.86
CA GLU A 228 12.80 -29.49 -3.28
C GLU A 228 11.74 -28.83 -4.15
N GLY A 229 11.22 -29.58 -5.12
CA GLY A 229 10.14 -29.11 -6.02
C GLY A 229 10.60 -28.19 -7.15
N GLY A 230 9.69 -27.34 -7.61
CA GLY A 230 9.91 -26.39 -8.70
C GLY A 230 10.18 -24.98 -8.20
N SER A 231 11.17 -24.29 -8.81
CA SER A 231 11.46 -22.88 -8.57
C SER A 231 10.72 -21.98 -9.55
N ALA A 232 10.63 -20.68 -9.23
CA ALA A 232 10.15 -19.66 -10.18
C ALA A 232 11.11 -19.43 -11.36
N GLY A 233 12.31 -20.06 -11.33
CA GLY A 233 13.31 -20.00 -12.38
C GLY A 233 14.17 -18.74 -12.35
N ASN A 234 15.04 -18.67 -13.38
CA ASN A 234 15.98 -17.56 -13.55
C ASN A 234 15.43 -16.55 -14.54
N HIS A 235 15.55 -15.27 -14.22
CA HIS A 235 15.00 -14.19 -15.03
C HIS A 235 16.04 -13.12 -15.29
N ARG A 236 16.05 -12.61 -16.53
CA ARG A 236 16.82 -11.44 -16.94
C ARG A 236 15.90 -10.49 -17.69
N LYS A 237 15.84 -9.24 -17.26
CA LYS A 237 14.93 -8.26 -17.87
C LYS A 237 15.58 -6.87 -17.89
N LEU A 238 15.39 -6.17 -19.01
CA LEU A 238 15.69 -4.74 -19.12
C LEU A 238 14.36 -3.99 -19.22
N THR A 239 14.15 -3.04 -18.33
CA THR A 239 12.91 -2.24 -18.27
C THR A 239 13.24 -0.77 -18.42
N PRO A 240 12.84 -0.14 -19.55
CA PRO A 240 13.02 1.29 -19.76
C PRO A 240 11.95 2.12 -19.06
N TYR A 241 12.34 3.34 -18.74
CA TYR A 241 11.47 4.42 -18.28
C TYR A 241 11.88 5.73 -18.92
N ILE A 242 10.90 6.52 -19.34
CA ILE A 242 11.08 7.90 -19.78
C ILE A 242 9.94 8.77 -19.29
N SER A 243 10.24 9.96 -18.84
CA SER A 243 9.23 10.97 -18.48
C SER A 243 9.66 12.34 -18.95
N ALA A 244 8.67 13.17 -19.25
CA ALA A 244 8.83 14.58 -19.57
C ALA A 244 7.79 15.40 -18.79
N SER A 245 8.19 16.55 -18.30
CA SER A 245 7.33 17.55 -17.69
C SER A 245 7.63 18.91 -18.33
N PHE A 246 6.64 19.46 -18.97
CA PHE A 246 6.72 20.71 -19.71
C PHE A 246 5.88 21.80 -19.06
N LYS A 247 6.47 22.98 -18.84
CA LYS A 247 5.83 24.18 -18.28
C LYS A 247 5.66 25.21 -19.38
N PRO A 248 4.47 25.27 -20.04
CA PRO A 248 4.26 26.16 -21.21
C PRO A 248 4.18 27.64 -20.86
N PHE A 249 3.85 27.99 -19.61
CA PHE A 249 3.67 29.37 -19.17
C PHE A 249 4.69 29.75 -18.12
N TYR A 250 5.44 30.82 -18.33
CA TYR A 250 6.53 31.24 -17.44
C TYR A 250 6.02 31.62 -16.04
N HIS A 251 4.90 32.33 -15.97
CA HIS A 251 4.35 32.85 -14.69
C HIS A 251 3.34 31.92 -14.00
N GLU A 252 2.97 30.81 -14.63
CA GLU A 252 1.99 29.87 -14.08
C GLU A 252 2.65 28.53 -13.78
N GLU A 253 2.36 27.96 -12.63
CA GLU A 253 2.79 26.59 -12.32
C GLU A 253 1.84 25.57 -12.94
N PHE A 254 1.67 25.66 -14.25
CA PHE A 254 0.96 24.70 -15.07
C PHE A 254 1.98 23.80 -15.78
N ARG A 255 1.81 22.48 -15.64
CA ARG A 255 2.71 21.48 -16.22
C ARG A 255 1.91 20.43 -16.97
N ILE A 256 2.39 20.08 -18.15
CA ILE A 256 1.96 18.93 -18.93
C ILE A 256 3.01 17.83 -18.71
N ARG A 257 2.56 16.66 -18.32
CA ARG A 257 3.44 15.54 -17.96
C ARG A 257 3.15 14.33 -18.83
N PHE A 258 4.19 13.62 -19.20
CA PHE A 258 4.12 12.36 -19.94
C PHE A 258 5.04 11.37 -19.27
N PHE A 259 4.65 10.10 -19.21
CA PHE A 259 5.61 9.05 -18.98
C PHE A 259 5.25 7.75 -19.72
N TYR A 260 6.30 7.02 -20.02
CA TYR A 260 6.27 5.61 -20.42
C TYR A 260 7.12 4.82 -19.44
N LYS A 261 6.62 3.65 -19.00
CA LYS A 261 7.33 2.76 -18.08
C LYS A 261 7.01 1.31 -18.38
N ASP A 262 8.07 0.50 -18.49
CA ASP A 262 7.98 -0.96 -18.40
C ASP A 262 8.18 -1.39 -16.94
N ILE A 263 7.36 -2.32 -16.48
CA ILE A 263 7.43 -2.92 -15.15
C ILE A 263 7.55 -4.43 -15.31
N PHE A 264 8.49 -5.01 -14.55
CA PHE A 264 8.64 -6.44 -14.40
C PHE A 264 8.51 -6.80 -12.93
N ARG A 265 7.56 -7.67 -12.59
CA ARG A 265 7.28 -8.11 -11.22
C ARG A 265 7.36 -9.61 -11.12
N LEU A 266 8.28 -10.10 -10.28
CA LEU A 266 8.31 -11.51 -9.88
C LEU A 266 7.23 -11.78 -8.83
N PRO A 267 6.65 -13.01 -8.83
CA PRO A 267 5.88 -13.48 -7.69
C PRO A 267 6.73 -13.44 -6.41
N SER A 268 6.12 -13.00 -5.30
CA SER A 268 6.75 -13.10 -4.00
C SER A 268 6.83 -14.56 -3.52
N PHE A 269 7.64 -14.83 -2.51
CA PHE A 269 7.67 -16.17 -1.89
C PHE A 269 6.30 -16.57 -1.34
N ASN A 270 5.53 -15.60 -0.84
CA ASN A 270 4.18 -15.86 -0.37
C ASN A 270 3.23 -16.28 -1.49
N ASP A 271 3.35 -15.62 -2.67
CA ASP A 271 2.56 -15.97 -3.85
C ASP A 271 2.88 -17.38 -4.36
N LEU A 272 4.12 -17.84 -4.19
CA LEU A 272 4.62 -19.11 -4.71
C LEU A 272 4.49 -20.27 -3.72
N TYR A 273 4.88 -20.08 -2.46
CA TYR A 273 5.23 -21.15 -1.54
C TYR A 273 4.36 -21.24 -0.28
N TYR A 274 3.41 -20.33 -0.04
CA TYR A 274 2.45 -20.51 1.04
C TYR A 274 1.50 -21.66 0.71
N GLN A 275 1.37 -22.60 1.66
CA GLN A 275 0.60 -23.81 1.43
C GLN A 275 -0.88 -23.55 1.15
N GLU A 276 -1.46 -22.55 1.79
CA GLU A 276 -2.89 -22.27 1.71
C GLU A 276 -3.30 -21.58 0.40
N VAL A 277 -2.43 -20.72 -0.15
CA VAL A 277 -2.77 -19.82 -1.26
C VAL A 277 -1.74 -19.82 -2.38
N GLY A 278 -0.53 -20.33 -2.12
CA GLY A 278 0.61 -20.25 -3.04
C GLY A 278 0.44 -21.08 -4.30
N ASN A 279 1.13 -20.66 -5.35
CA ASN A 279 1.15 -21.36 -6.64
C ASN A 279 2.54 -21.23 -7.27
N THR A 280 3.31 -22.31 -7.25
CA THR A 280 4.68 -22.37 -7.80
C THR A 280 4.74 -22.25 -9.33
N LYS A 281 3.59 -22.32 -10.03
CA LYS A 281 3.49 -22.17 -11.49
C LYS A 281 3.26 -20.73 -11.94
N LEU A 282 3.27 -19.76 -11.03
CA LEU A 282 3.11 -18.35 -11.38
C LEU A 282 4.26 -17.87 -12.26
N ARG A 283 3.87 -17.17 -13.31
CA ARG A 283 4.79 -16.45 -14.20
C ARG A 283 4.97 -15.02 -13.74
N PRO A 284 6.11 -14.38 -14.04
CA PRO A 284 6.31 -12.95 -13.77
C PRO A 284 5.30 -12.07 -14.51
N GLU A 285 4.77 -11.09 -13.82
CA GLU A 285 3.90 -10.06 -14.39
C GLU A 285 4.73 -9.01 -15.13
N ASN A 286 4.29 -8.63 -16.33
CA ASN A 286 4.86 -7.52 -17.09
C ASN A 286 3.78 -6.47 -17.35
N ALA A 287 4.10 -5.19 -17.12
CA ALA A 287 3.19 -4.10 -17.39
C ALA A 287 3.87 -3.01 -18.22
N ARG A 288 3.18 -2.52 -19.25
CA ARG A 288 3.52 -1.32 -20.00
C ARG A 288 2.55 -0.22 -19.64
N GLN A 289 3.08 0.90 -19.20
CA GLN A 289 2.29 2.03 -18.73
C GLN A 289 2.57 3.26 -19.57
N TYR A 290 1.50 3.94 -19.96
CA TYR A 290 1.50 5.23 -20.63
C TYR A 290 0.64 6.18 -19.82
N ASN A 291 1.14 7.38 -19.58
CA ASN A 291 0.41 8.41 -18.84
C ASN A 291 0.59 9.78 -19.47
N VAL A 292 -0.48 10.54 -19.47
CA VAL A 292 -0.50 11.98 -19.78
C VAL A 292 -1.17 12.68 -18.63
N GLY A 293 -0.50 13.63 -18.03
CA GLY A 293 -1.00 14.35 -16.86
C GLY A 293 -0.91 15.86 -17.01
N LEU A 294 -1.84 16.53 -16.35
CA LEU A 294 -1.85 17.98 -16.16
C LEU A 294 -1.73 18.28 -14.68
N THR A 295 -0.88 19.22 -14.33
CA THR A 295 -0.76 19.72 -12.96
C THR A 295 -0.81 21.24 -12.97
N TYR A 296 -1.61 21.79 -12.09
CA TYR A 296 -1.67 23.22 -11.83
C TYR A 296 -1.58 23.50 -10.36
N SER A 297 -0.79 24.48 -9.96
CA SER A 297 -0.77 24.96 -8.58
C SER A 297 -0.53 26.48 -8.58
N LYS A 298 -1.20 27.18 -7.67
CA LYS A 298 -1.07 28.64 -7.58
C LYS A 298 -1.41 29.14 -6.19
N ASN A 299 -0.65 30.14 -5.75
CA ASN A 299 -1.04 31.04 -4.67
C ASN A 299 -1.79 32.21 -5.31
N VAL A 300 -3.13 32.24 -5.15
CA VAL A 300 -3.97 33.16 -5.95
C VAL A 300 -4.10 34.52 -5.31
N CYS A 301 -4.56 34.55 -4.07
CA CYS A 301 -4.76 35.80 -3.31
C CYS A 301 -4.86 35.47 -1.80
N PRO A 302 -4.88 36.47 -0.91
CA PRO A 302 -5.01 36.24 0.54
C PRO A 302 -6.23 35.42 0.95
N PHE A 303 -7.35 35.57 0.23
CA PHE A 303 -8.57 34.78 0.45
C PHE A 303 -8.42 33.31 -0.02
N LEU A 304 -7.69 33.09 -1.12
CA LEU A 304 -7.37 31.78 -1.68
C LEU A 304 -5.84 31.59 -1.73
N PRO A 305 -5.19 31.32 -0.58
CA PRO A 305 -3.74 31.25 -0.49
C PRO A 305 -3.16 30.05 -1.22
N TYR A 306 -3.94 29.02 -1.49
CA TYR A 306 -3.45 27.86 -2.23
C TYR A 306 -4.55 27.15 -3.02
N LEU A 307 -4.22 26.83 -4.27
CA LEU A 307 -5.02 25.97 -5.14
C LEU A 307 -4.07 25.00 -5.87
N SER A 308 -4.41 23.71 -5.87
CA SER A 308 -3.76 22.75 -6.77
C SER A 308 -4.74 21.76 -7.37
N ALA A 309 -4.47 21.35 -8.60
CA ALA A 309 -5.21 20.32 -9.30
C ALA A 309 -4.26 19.47 -10.14
N THR A 310 -4.53 18.17 -10.17
CA THR A 310 -3.81 17.21 -11.02
C THR A 310 -4.83 16.30 -11.69
N ILE A 311 -4.67 16.09 -12.98
CA ILE A 311 -5.47 15.14 -13.77
C ILE A 311 -4.51 14.29 -14.56
N ASP A 312 -4.62 12.98 -14.43
CA ASP A 312 -3.80 11.98 -15.13
C ASP A 312 -4.71 11.03 -15.91
N ALA A 313 -4.50 10.91 -17.19
CA ALA A 313 -5.09 9.88 -18.04
C ALA A 313 -4.03 8.81 -18.32
N TYR A 314 -4.40 7.54 -18.18
CA TYR A 314 -3.45 6.44 -18.33
C TYR A 314 -4.02 5.28 -19.15
N TYR A 315 -3.09 4.58 -19.76
CA TYR A 315 -3.31 3.31 -20.44
C TYR A 315 -2.23 2.32 -20.01
N ASN A 316 -2.64 1.19 -19.47
CA ASN A 316 -1.73 0.13 -19.03
C ASN A 316 -2.14 -1.19 -19.68
N LYS A 317 -1.17 -1.89 -20.26
CA LYS A 317 -1.32 -3.28 -20.70
C LYS A 317 -0.49 -4.17 -19.80
N VAL A 318 -1.15 -5.12 -19.12
CA VAL A 318 -0.52 -6.06 -18.20
C VAL A 318 -0.64 -7.45 -18.74
N THR A 319 0.49 -8.17 -18.85
CA THR A 319 0.53 -9.57 -19.21
C THR A 319 0.89 -10.42 -18.00
N ASP A 320 0.30 -11.61 -17.91
CA ASP A 320 0.46 -12.53 -16.77
C ASP A 320 0.17 -11.88 -15.41
N LYS A 321 -0.87 -11.05 -15.34
CA LYS A 321 -1.23 -10.34 -14.11
C LYS A 321 -1.45 -11.31 -12.96
N ILE A 322 -0.70 -11.12 -11.87
CA ILE A 322 -0.80 -11.94 -10.65
C ILE A 322 -1.95 -11.39 -9.80
N ILE A 323 -2.94 -12.25 -9.52
CA ILE A 323 -4.08 -11.92 -8.68
C ILE A 323 -4.31 -12.99 -7.62
N ALA A 324 -4.80 -12.58 -6.46
CA ALA A 324 -5.50 -13.46 -5.53
C ALA A 324 -6.94 -13.63 -6.03
N TYR A 325 -7.36 -14.82 -6.24
CA TYR A 325 -8.66 -15.14 -6.82
C TYR A 325 -9.42 -16.11 -5.93
N PRO A 326 -10.67 -15.81 -5.56
CA PRO A 326 -11.50 -16.77 -4.83
C PRO A 326 -11.82 -17.93 -5.75
N THR A 327 -11.65 -19.15 -5.24
CA THR A 327 -12.04 -20.37 -5.96
C THR A 327 -13.58 -20.47 -6.02
N LYS A 328 -14.12 -21.53 -6.59
CA LYS A 328 -15.57 -21.80 -6.62
C LYS A 328 -16.20 -21.73 -5.21
N ASN A 329 -15.45 -22.15 -4.19
CA ASN A 329 -15.76 -21.82 -2.80
C ASN A 329 -15.17 -20.44 -2.48
N LEU A 330 -15.98 -19.40 -2.41
CA LEU A 330 -15.56 -18.01 -2.17
C LEU A 330 -14.75 -17.80 -0.88
N ALA A 331 -14.71 -18.79 0.02
CA ALA A 331 -13.89 -18.76 1.24
C ALA A 331 -12.44 -19.21 1.00
N VAL A 332 -12.14 -19.84 -0.13
CA VAL A 332 -10.81 -20.35 -0.47
C VAL A 332 -10.23 -19.51 -1.59
N TRP A 333 -9.04 -18.95 -1.36
CA TRP A 333 -8.33 -18.10 -2.31
C TRP A 333 -7.10 -18.84 -2.84
N SER A 334 -6.71 -18.54 -4.07
CA SER A 334 -5.48 -19.02 -4.69
C SER A 334 -4.85 -17.94 -5.55
N MET A 335 -3.53 -17.96 -5.64
CA MET A 335 -2.79 -17.07 -6.53
C MET A 335 -2.79 -17.63 -7.95
N ARG A 336 -3.10 -16.79 -8.93
CA ARG A 336 -3.03 -17.16 -10.34
C ARG A 336 -2.64 -16.00 -11.24
N ASN A 337 -2.17 -16.33 -12.46
CA ASN A 337 -2.03 -15.34 -13.51
C ASN A 337 -3.34 -15.20 -14.29
N LEU A 338 -3.76 -13.98 -14.56
CA LEU A 338 -4.60 -13.66 -15.72
C LEU A 338 -3.67 -13.47 -16.92
N GLY A 339 -4.11 -13.86 -18.11
CA GLY A 339 -3.29 -13.77 -19.32
C GLY A 339 -2.96 -12.32 -19.67
N GLU A 340 -3.94 -11.55 -20.10
CA GLU A 340 -3.79 -10.14 -20.42
C GLU A 340 -4.88 -9.28 -19.79
N VAL A 341 -4.51 -8.12 -19.27
CA VAL A 341 -5.42 -7.13 -18.72
C VAL A 341 -5.12 -5.76 -19.31
N GLU A 342 -6.15 -5.10 -19.82
CA GLU A 342 -6.11 -3.71 -20.27
C GLU A 342 -6.71 -2.81 -19.20
N ILE A 343 -5.97 -1.78 -18.79
CA ILE A 343 -6.42 -0.82 -17.78
C ILE A 343 -6.37 0.58 -18.39
N LYS A 344 -7.52 1.23 -18.45
CA LYS A 344 -7.67 2.62 -18.89
C LYS A 344 -8.32 3.41 -17.77
N GLY A 345 -7.84 4.63 -17.54
CA GLY A 345 -8.45 5.42 -16.49
C GLY A 345 -8.06 6.88 -16.50
N ILE A 346 -8.75 7.59 -15.63
CA ILE A 346 -8.49 9.00 -15.32
C ILE A 346 -8.47 9.12 -13.80
N ASP A 347 -7.39 9.66 -13.27
CA ASP A 347 -7.25 10.05 -11.88
C ASP A 347 -7.24 11.58 -11.80
N ALA A 348 -8.08 12.14 -10.94
CA ALA A 348 -8.13 13.56 -10.64
C ALA A 348 -7.92 13.78 -9.14
N THR A 349 -7.06 14.72 -8.80
CA THR A 349 -6.85 15.18 -7.43
C THR A 349 -6.95 16.69 -7.38
N GLY A 350 -7.53 17.22 -6.32
CA GLY A 350 -7.61 18.65 -6.10
C GLY A 350 -7.46 19.00 -4.63
N SER A 351 -6.85 20.15 -4.37
CA SER A 351 -6.81 20.73 -3.03
C SER A 351 -6.85 22.25 -3.12
N LEU A 352 -7.54 22.84 -2.18
CA LEU A 352 -7.55 24.29 -2.04
C LEU A 352 -7.61 24.67 -0.54
N SER A 353 -7.02 25.82 -0.25
CA SER A 353 -7.10 26.45 1.06
C SER A 353 -7.77 27.81 0.89
N LEU A 354 -8.79 28.06 1.69
CA LEU A 354 -9.47 29.35 1.79
C LEU A 354 -9.15 29.98 3.14
N GLN A 355 -8.93 31.27 3.15
CA GLN A 355 -8.73 32.04 4.36
C GLN A 355 -9.73 33.22 4.41
N PRO A 356 -11.01 32.94 4.73
CA PRO A 356 -12.06 33.95 4.75
C PRO A 356 -11.83 35.02 5.81
N TRP A 357 -11.10 34.68 6.89
CA TRP A 357 -10.69 35.57 7.96
C TRP A 357 -9.27 35.26 8.41
N GLU A 358 -8.58 36.23 9.02
CA GLU A 358 -7.18 36.05 9.40
C GLU A 358 -6.88 34.81 10.26
N ARG A 359 -7.86 34.36 11.05
CA ARG A 359 -7.70 33.24 11.99
C ARG A 359 -8.50 32.00 11.63
N ILE A 360 -9.18 32.00 10.50
CA ILE A 360 -9.99 30.86 10.04
C ILE A 360 -9.48 30.40 8.68
N ARG A 361 -9.08 29.13 8.61
CA ARG A 361 -8.68 28.47 7.37
C ARG A 361 -9.60 27.30 7.08
N ILE A 362 -10.01 27.21 5.83
CA ILE A 362 -10.80 26.09 5.31
C ILE A 362 -9.94 25.37 4.28
N ASN A 363 -9.65 24.11 4.54
CA ASN A 363 -8.89 23.24 3.63
C ASN A 363 -9.83 22.22 3.01
N LEU A 364 -9.89 22.15 1.69
CA LEU A 364 -10.64 21.16 0.95
C LEU A 364 -9.68 20.35 0.10
N SER A 365 -9.82 19.03 0.12
CA SER A 365 -9.06 18.14 -0.76
C SER A 365 -9.92 16.96 -1.18
N GLY A 366 -9.61 16.39 -2.35
CA GLY A 366 -10.32 15.23 -2.84
C GLY A 366 -9.59 14.57 -3.98
N ASN A 367 -9.97 13.32 -4.20
CA ASN A 367 -9.53 12.55 -5.35
C ASN A 367 -10.72 11.80 -5.95
N TYR A 368 -10.62 11.54 -7.23
CA TYR A 368 -11.57 10.77 -8.01
C TYR A 368 -10.82 9.90 -9.01
N THR A 369 -11.17 8.63 -9.06
CA THR A 369 -10.63 7.67 -10.01
C THR A 369 -11.77 7.07 -10.83
N TYR A 370 -11.64 7.14 -12.14
CA TYR A 370 -12.41 6.33 -13.08
C TYR A 370 -11.47 5.36 -13.78
N GLN A 371 -11.74 4.05 -13.70
CA GLN A 371 -10.93 3.05 -14.36
C GLN A 371 -11.73 1.90 -14.94
N GLN A 372 -11.31 1.46 -16.12
CA GLN A 372 -11.73 0.19 -16.70
C GLN A 372 -10.53 -0.76 -16.67
N ALA A 373 -10.64 -1.84 -15.93
CA ALA A 373 -9.61 -2.89 -15.87
C ALA A 373 -10.22 -4.17 -16.44
N LEU A 374 -9.97 -4.45 -17.71
CA LEU A 374 -10.68 -5.47 -18.48
C LEU A 374 -9.78 -6.66 -18.76
N ASP A 375 -10.31 -7.85 -18.56
CA ASP A 375 -9.69 -9.10 -19.02
C ASP A 375 -9.76 -9.17 -20.54
N ILE A 376 -8.61 -9.22 -21.20
CA ILE A 376 -8.50 -9.34 -22.66
C ILE A 376 -7.70 -10.60 -23.08
N THR A 377 -7.66 -11.60 -22.20
CA THR A 377 -6.85 -12.81 -22.36
C THR A 377 -7.22 -13.60 -23.62
N ASN A 378 -8.49 -13.82 -23.86
CA ASN A 378 -8.97 -14.61 -25.00
C ASN A 378 -10.34 -14.10 -25.46
N SER A 379 -10.46 -13.82 -26.75
CA SER A 379 -11.70 -13.34 -27.37
C SER A 379 -12.64 -14.46 -27.83
N ASP A 380 -12.24 -15.72 -27.77
CA ASP A 380 -13.07 -16.86 -28.20
C ASP A 380 -14.08 -17.22 -27.09
N PRO A 381 -15.38 -16.94 -27.27
CA PRO A 381 -16.41 -17.14 -26.25
C PRO A 381 -16.68 -18.63 -25.94
N THR A 382 -16.19 -19.56 -26.75
CA THR A 382 -16.37 -20.98 -26.51
C THR A 382 -15.42 -21.55 -25.47
N THR A 383 -14.35 -20.81 -25.14
CA THR A 383 -13.38 -21.17 -24.11
C THR A 383 -13.76 -20.60 -22.74
N GLU A 384 -13.30 -21.22 -21.66
CA GLU A 384 -13.49 -20.71 -20.30
C GLU A 384 -12.91 -19.29 -20.14
N ALA A 385 -11.73 -19.03 -20.69
CA ALA A 385 -11.10 -17.71 -20.66
C ALA A 385 -11.84 -16.67 -21.51
N GLY A 386 -12.55 -17.07 -22.57
CA GLY A 386 -13.33 -16.18 -23.42
C GLY A 386 -14.63 -15.68 -22.78
N ARG A 387 -15.16 -16.38 -21.78
CA ARG A 387 -16.36 -15.95 -21.06
C ARG A 387 -16.15 -14.66 -20.25
N THR A 388 -14.91 -14.35 -19.89
CA THR A 388 -14.54 -13.15 -19.15
C THR A 388 -13.97 -12.03 -20.04
N TYR A 389 -13.98 -12.23 -21.35
CA TYR A 389 -13.43 -11.25 -22.30
C TYR A 389 -14.14 -9.91 -22.22
N LYS A 390 -13.35 -8.83 -22.02
CA LYS A 390 -13.82 -7.46 -21.77
C LYS A 390 -14.66 -7.29 -20.50
N HIS A 391 -14.62 -8.24 -19.59
CA HIS A 391 -15.20 -8.07 -18.27
C HIS A 391 -14.23 -7.34 -17.36
N GLN A 392 -14.79 -6.56 -16.42
CA GLN A 392 -14.03 -5.92 -15.35
C GLN A 392 -13.45 -7.01 -14.43
N ILE A 393 -12.17 -6.93 -14.11
CA ILE A 393 -11.54 -7.89 -13.20
C ILE A 393 -12.14 -7.79 -11.79
N ALA A 394 -12.11 -8.92 -11.06
CA ALA A 394 -12.69 -9.02 -9.73
C ALA A 394 -12.19 -7.95 -8.76
N TYR A 395 -13.07 -7.50 -7.87
CA TYR A 395 -12.82 -6.53 -6.80
C TYR A 395 -12.25 -5.17 -7.27
N THR A 396 -12.40 -4.83 -8.54
CA THR A 396 -11.93 -3.56 -9.10
C THR A 396 -13.14 -2.70 -9.48
N PRO A 397 -13.48 -1.64 -8.71
CA PRO A 397 -14.58 -0.75 -9.05
C PRO A 397 -14.21 0.15 -10.23
N ARG A 398 -15.21 0.54 -11.04
CA ARG A 398 -14.99 1.53 -12.12
C ARG A 398 -14.81 2.94 -11.60
N VAL A 399 -15.45 3.26 -10.49
CA VAL A 399 -15.38 4.58 -9.87
C VAL A 399 -15.05 4.45 -8.39
N SER A 400 -14.17 5.31 -7.92
CA SER A 400 -13.85 5.45 -6.50
C SER A 400 -13.32 6.85 -6.23
N GLY A 401 -13.35 7.25 -4.98
CA GLY A 401 -12.79 8.53 -4.60
C GLY A 401 -12.91 8.79 -3.12
N SER A 402 -12.31 9.89 -2.70
CA SER A 402 -12.41 10.39 -1.34
C SER A 402 -12.36 11.91 -1.31
N GLY A 403 -12.85 12.50 -0.23
CA GLY A 403 -12.75 13.92 0.00
C GLY A 403 -12.62 14.24 1.47
N GLN A 404 -12.01 15.37 1.74
CA GLN A 404 -11.86 15.91 3.09
C GLN A 404 -12.12 17.42 3.08
N ALA A 405 -12.85 17.88 4.09
CA ALA A 405 -13.04 19.28 4.38
C ALA A 405 -12.60 19.54 5.84
N GLY A 406 -11.68 20.47 6.03
CA GLY A 406 -11.18 20.88 7.34
C GLY A 406 -11.44 22.35 7.59
N ILE A 407 -11.83 22.70 8.80
CA ILE A 407 -11.94 24.08 9.28
C ILE A 407 -11.03 24.24 10.49
N GLU A 408 -10.02 25.06 10.33
CA GLU A 408 -9.07 25.42 11.39
C GLU A 408 -9.45 26.77 11.99
N THR A 409 -9.60 26.80 13.30
CA THR A 409 -9.87 28.03 14.06
C THR A 409 -8.94 28.11 15.27
N PRO A 410 -8.79 29.27 15.93
CA PRO A 410 -8.01 29.40 17.16
C PRO A 410 -8.54 28.57 18.34
N TRP A 411 -9.81 28.16 18.28
CA TRP A 411 -10.48 27.51 19.40
C TRP A 411 -10.59 26.00 19.22
N ILE A 412 -10.93 25.56 17.99
CA ILE A 412 -11.24 24.17 17.68
C ILE A 412 -11.04 23.94 16.19
N ASN A 413 -10.58 22.76 15.84
CA ASN A 413 -10.49 22.30 14.46
C ASN A 413 -11.59 21.27 14.22
N PHE A 414 -12.27 21.41 13.11
CA PHE A 414 -13.28 20.47 12.64
C PHE A 414 -12.83 19.86 11.32
N SER A 415 -13.01 18.57 11.13
CA SER A 415 -12.84 17.95 9.83
C SER A 415 -13.95 16.95 9.52
N TYR A 416 -14.31 16.91 8.26
CA TYR A 416 -15.20 15.92 7.68
C TYR A 416 -14.45 15.19 6.58
N SER A 417 -14.58 13.88 6.53
CA SER A 417 -14.00 13.06 5.47
C SER A 417 -15.01 12.04 4.97
N PHE A 418 -14.94 11.73 3.68
CA PHE A 418 -15.70 10.66 3.08
C PHE A 418 -14.85 9.89 2.09
N LEU A 419 -15.21 8.63 1.89
CA LEU A 419 -14.74 7.80 0.80
C LEU A 419 -15.92 7.08 0.16
N PHE A 420 -15.78 6.76 -1.12
CA PHE A 420 -16.75 5.94 -1.83
C PHE A 420 -16.07 4.98 -2.79
N SER A 421 -16.70 3.85 -3.00
CA SER A 421 -16.35 2.86 -4.00
C SER A 421 -17.59 2.44 -4.75
N GLY A 422 -17.54 2.44 -6.06
CA GLY A 422 -18.66 2.04 -6.91
C GLY A 422 -18.91 0.53 -6.90
N LYS A 423 -19.89 0.11 -7.67
CA LYS A 423 -20.21 -1.29 -7.93
C LYS A 423 -19.00 -2.04 -8.46
N ARG A 424 -18.82 -3.28 -8.04
CA ARG A 424 -17.74 -4.19 -8.45
C ARG A 424 -18.26 -5.63 -8.47
N TYR A 425 -17.42 -6.53 -8.96
CA TYR A 425 -17.75 -7.95 -9.04
C TYR A 425 -16.78 -8.77 -8.18
N VAL A 426 -17.27 -9.87 -7.60
CA VAL A 426 -16.46 -10.79 -6.78
C VAL A 426 -15.65 -11.76 -7.62
N GLN A 427 -16.06 -11.97 -8.88
CA GLN A 427 -15.39 -12.82 -9.88
C GLN A 427 -15.30 -12.07 -11.20
N ASN A 428 -14.47 -12.57 -12.13
CA ASN A 428 -14.31 -11.94 -13.44
C ASN A 428 -15.53 -12.10 -14.35
N GLU A 429 -16.45 -13.01 -14.05
CA GLU A 429 -17.75 -13.06 -14.71
C GLU A 429 -18.65 -11.92 -14.16
N ASN A 430 -18.92 -10.92 -15.00
CA ASN A 430 -19.65 -9.72 -14.61
C ASN A 430 -21.20 -9.93 -14.70
N ILE A 431 -21.68 -10.96 -14.03
CA ILE A 431 -23.12 -11.27 -13.92
C ILE A 431 -23.68 -10.67 -12.63
N ALA A 432 -25.03 -10.61 -12.53
CA ALA A 432 -25.71 -10.00 -11.39
C ALA A 432 -25.35 -10.68 -10.06
N GLU A 433 -25.27 -11.99 -10.05
CA GLU A 433 -24.98 -12.84 -8.87
C GLU A 433 -23.58 -12.58 -8.30
N ASN A 434 -22.66 -12.17 -9.13
CA ASN A 434 -21.29 -11.82 -8.76
C ASN A 434 -21.14 -10.34 -8.39
N SER A 435 -22.20 -9.54 -8.46
CA SER A 435 -22.09 -8.11 -8.19
C SER A 435 -22.09 -7.80 -6.69
N MET A 436 -21.35 -6.77 -6.35
CA MET A 436 -21.39 -6.11 -5.04
C MET A 436 -21.72 -4.63 -5.26
N GLU A 437 -22.69 -4.13 -4.48
CA GLU A 437 -23.08 -2.73 -4.51
C GLU A 437 -21.96 -1.81 -4.04
N GLY A 438 -22.00 -0.57 -4.52
CA GLY A 438 -21.11 0.47 -4.08
C GLY A 438 -21.40 0.89 -2.64
N TYR A 439 -20.42 1.48 -1.99
CA TYR A 439 -20.56 2.01 -0.64
C TYR A 439 -19.92 3.38 -0.48
N SER A 440 -20.31 4.08 0.55
CA SER A 440 -19.64 5.28 1.03
C SER A 440 -19.52 5.25 2.55
N ASP A 441 -18.39 5.71 3.06
CA ASP A 441 -18.12 5.88 4.49
C ASP A 441 -17.82 7.35 4.77
N HIS A 442 -18.40 7.87 5.85
CA HIS A 442 -18.33 9.26 6.23
C HIS A 442 -17.88 9.38 7.68
N SER A 443 -16.97 10.28 7.97
CA SER A 443 -16.40 10.47 9.30
C SER A 443 -16.26 11.95 9.63
N ILE A 444 -16.41 12.29 10.90
CA ILE A 444 -16.13 13.62 11.42
C ILE A 444 -15.08 13.55 12.53
N SER A 445 -14.30 14.60 12.65
CA SER A 445 -13.30 14.76 13.71
C SER A 445 -13.35 16.17 14.25
N ILE A 446 -13.23 16.28 15.56
CA ILE A 446 -13.09 17.53 16.28
C ILE A 446 -11.80 17.45 17.07
N SER A 447 -10.95 18.46 16.98
CA SER A 447 -9.71 18.50 17.74
C SER A 447 -9.39 19.90 18.29
N ARG A 448 -8.70 19.93 19.41
CA ARG A 448 -8.18 21.14 20.03
C ARG A 448 -6.78 20.92 20.56
N SER A 449 -5.90 21.89 20.33
CA SER A 449 -4.57 21.95 20.91
C SER A 449 -4.48 23.07 21.93
N PHE A 450 -3.75 22.83 23.01
CA PHE A 450 -3.52 23.78 24.08
C PHE A 450 -2.17 23.52 24.75
N HIS A 451 -1.66 24.54 25.44
CA HIS A 451 -0.44 24.42 26.21
C HIS A 451 -0.80 24.24 27.68
N ILE A 452 -0.28 23.23 28.32
CA ILE A 452 -0.36 23.00 29.76
C ILE A 452 1.07 22.98 30.30
N LEU A 453 1.42 23.93 31.11
CA LEU A 453 2.78 24.09 31.64
C LEU A 453 3.81 24.14 30.49
N LYS A 454 4.70 23.14 30.41
CA LYS A 454 5.73 23.01 29.38
C LYS A 454 5.33 22.05 28.24
N THR A 455 4.09 21.59 28.25
CA THR A 455 3.64 20.59 27.25
C THR A 455 2.70 21.19 26.23
N HIS A 456 2.85 20.76 25.00
CA HIS A 456 1.88 20.96 23.94
C HIS A 456 0.95 19.74 23.91
N THR A 457 -0.31 19.94 24.29
CA THR A 457 -1.31 18.87 24.41
C THR A 457 -2.37 19.05 23.34
N SER A 458 -2.75 17.96 22.66
CA SER A 458 -3.89 17.95 21.75
C SER A 458 -4.84 16.81 22.07
N VAL A 459 -6.14 17.11 22.02
CA VAL A 459 -7.23 16.14 22.16
C VAL A 459 -8.00 16.12 20.87
N SER A 460 -8.33 14.93 20.37
CA SER A 460 -9.25 14.74 19.25
C SER A 460 -10.29 13.69 19.55
N VAL A 461 -11.50 13.91 19.05
CA VAL A 461 -12.61 12.95 19.06
C VAL A 461 -13.10 12.78 17.64
N GLU A 462 -13.23 11.53 17.22
CA GLU A 462 -13.63 11.17 15.88
C GLU A 462 -14.85 10.25 15.95
N VAL A 463 -15.83 10.48 15.07
CA VAL A 463 -16.93 9.58 14.82
C VAL A 463 -16.77 9.02 13.41
N LEU A 464 -16.50 7.72 13.34
CA LEU A 464 -16.28 6.98 12.10
C LEU A 464 -17.60 6.34 11.66
N ASN A 465 -17.82 6.22 10.35
CA ASN A 465 -19.05 5.70 9.75
C ASN A 465 -20.30 6.34 10.37
N ILE A 466 -20.40 7.67 10.28
CA ILE A 466 -21.51 8.45 10.90
C ILE A 466 -22.87 7.93 10.47
N ALA A 467 -23.03 7.56 9.21
CA ALA A 467 -24.27 7.06 8.65
C ALA A 467 -24.64 5.66 9.16
N ASN A 468 -23.73 5.02 9.92
CA ASN A 468 -23.88 3.65 10.42
C ASN A 468 -24.25 2.66 9.30
N LYS A 469 -23.64 2.83 8.13
CA LYS A 469 -23.88 1.95 6.98
C LYS A 469 -23.24 0.58 7.22
N ASN A 470 -23.99 -0.46 6.93
CA ASN A 470 -23.49 -1.81 6.84
C ASN A 470 -22.96 -2.00 5.40
N TYR A 471 -21.65 -2.21 5.23
CA TYR A 471 -21.04 -2.41 3.93
C TYR A 471 -19.90 -3.43 4.01
N GLU A 472 -19.51 -3.96 2.88
CA GLU A 472 -18.46 -4.96 2.73
C GLU A 472 -17.43 -4.50 1.71
N ILE A 473 -16.16 -4.68 1.98
CA ILE A 473 -15.07 -4.51 1.00
C ILE A 473 -14.86 -5.82 0.25
N VAL A 474 -14.83 -6.92 0.96
CA VAL A 474 -14.83 -8.29 0.44
C VAL A 474 -16.16 -8.93 0.79
N LYS A 475 -16.75 -9.64 -0.15
CA LYS A 475 -18.09 -10.29 0.04
C LYS A 475 -18.08 -11.19 1.27
N ASN A 476 -19.12 -11.05 2.09
CA ASN A 476 -19.29 -11.74 3.37
C ASN A 476 -18.27 -11.36 4.45
N PHE A 477 -17.60 -10.22 4.32
CA PHE A 477 -16.74 -9.64 5.35
C PHE A 477 -17.23 -8.23 5.68
N PRO A 478 -18.24 -8.12 6.57
CA PRO A 478 -18.83 -6.85 6.94
C PRO A 478 -17.82 -5.96 7.65
N MET A 479 -17.85 -4.68 7.35
CA MET A 479 -17.05 -3.65 8.00
C MET A 479 -17.74 -3.14 9.26
N PRO A 480 -16.96 -2.56 10.22
CA PRO A 480 -17.54 -1.97 11.43
C PRO A 480 -18.56 -0.88 11.11
N GLY A 481 -19.66 -0.85 11.85
CA GLY A 481 -20.61 0.24 11.87
C GLY A 481 -20.04 1.49 12.53
N ARG A 482 -20.93 2.41 12.97
CA ARG A 482 -20.51 3.65 13.66
C ARG A 482 -19.65 3.34 14.88
N SER A 483 -18.52 4.03 14.99
CA SER A 483 -17.63 3.93 16.13
C SER A 483 -17.04 5.29 16.52
N VAL A 484 -16.62 5.41 17.77
CA VAL A 484 -16.02 6.63 18.31
C VAL A 484 -14.60 6.35 18.73
N ARG A 485 -13.69 7.25 18.37
CA ARG A 485 -12.27 7.21 18.78
C ARG A 485 -11.88 8.52 19.44
N ALA A 486 -11.30 8.45 20.62
CA ALA A 486 -10.69 9.59 21.31
C ALA A 486 -9.16 9.43 21.34
N THR A 487 -8.44 10.49 21.06
CA THR A 487 -6.98 10.52 21.06
C THR A 487 -6.47 11.67 21.89
N LEU A 488 -5.50 11.40 22.75
CA LEU A 488 -4.76 12.38 23.53
C LEU A 488 -3.28 12.31 23.12
N ASN A 489 -2.72 13.44 22.66
CA ASN A 489 -1.29 13.59 22.40
C ASN A 489 -0.69 14.60 23.36
N ILE A 490 0.43 14.24 23.96
CA ILE A 490 1.20 15.12 24.85
C ILE A 490 2.63 15.16 24.31
N ARG A 491 3.15 16.36 24.08
CA ARG A 491 4.51 16.61 23.61
C ARG A 491 5.21 17.59 24.57
N TYR A 492 6.38 17.22 25.04
CA TYR A 492 7.30 18.06 25.81
C TYR A 492 8.19 18.89 24.89
#